data_fb51b0e9d9cdfdf804b799300d33e443
#
_entry.id   fb51b0e9d9cdfdf804b799300d33e443
#
_cell.length_a   1.000
_cell.length_b   1.000
_cell.length_c   1.000
_cell.angle_alpha   90.00
_cell.angle_beta   90.00
_cell.angle_gamma   90.00
#
_symmetry.space_group_name_H-M   'P 1'
#
loop_
_entity.id
_entity.type
_entity.pdbx_description
1 polymer ?
#
loop_
_entity_poly.entity_id
_entity_poly.type
_entity_poly.pdbx_seq_one_letter_code
_entity_poly.pdbx_strand_id
1 'polypeptide(L)'
;MSGGSHNYLFLAEAGDLLNRISDLEEMEADLLKLGYDDIARDVRRLIEYCRSAENRIGVLYEQLENVFHDVEWYYSADIGEERLKETLRKYREGNEHGN
;
A
#
# COMPACT_ATOMS: atom_id res chain seq x y z
N MET A 1 -8.37 1.90 -32.18
CA MET A 1 -8.37 1.96 -30.78
C MET A 1 -7.23 1.29 -30.19
N SER A 2 -6.56 1.88 -29.43
CA SER A 2 -5.33 1.26 -29.06
C SER A 2 -4.99 1.58 -27.63
N GLY A 3 -4.42 0.64 -26.97
CA GLY A 3 -3.82 0.82 -25.67
C GLY A 3 -4.74 0.88 -24.47
N GLY A 4 -6.07 0.82 -24.69
CA GLY A 4 -6.99 0.93 -23.57
C GLY A 4 -7.56 -0.37 -23.03
N SER A 5 -7.16 -1.52 -23.59
CA SER A 5 -7.74 -2.80 -23.21
C SER A 5 -7.47 -3.19 -21.74
N HIS A 6 -6.41 -2.65 -21.15
CA HIS A 6 -6.09 -2.88 -19.74
C HIS A 6 -6.06 -1.55 -18.98
N ASN A 7 -6.90 -0.60 -19.40
CA ASN A 7 -7.02 0.70 -18.76
C ASN A 7 -5.70 1.47 -18.73
N TYR A 8 -4.95 1.36 -19.83
CA TYR A 8 -3.67 2.05 -20.00
C TYR A 8 -2.65 1.68 -18.93
N LEU A 9 -2.62 0.39 -18.59
CA LEU A 9 -1.69 -0.11 -17.58
C LEU A 9 -0.23 0.26 -17.88
N PHE A 10 0.14 0.29 -19.16
CA PHE A 10 1.52 0.61 -19.55
C PHE A 10 1.93 2.05 -19.22
N LEU A 11 0.97 2.92 -18.89
CA LEU A 11 1.25 4.30 -18.49
C LEU A 11 1.23 4.48 -16.98
N ALA A 12 0.95 3.42 -16.23
CA ALA A 12 0.83 3.52 -14.76
C ALA A 12 2.19 3.78 -14.13
N GLU A 13 2.17 4.57 -13.08
CA GLU A 13 3.35 4.74 -12.23
C GLU A 13 3.37 3.62 -11.19
N ALA A 14 4.54 3.29 -10.67
CA ALA A 14 4.67 2.17 -9.74
C ALA A 14 3.71 2.28 -8.55
N GLY A 15 3.52 3.48 -8.01
CA GLY A 15 2.61 3.66 -6.88
C GLY A 15 1.15 3.38 -7.21
N ASP A 16 0.77 3.58 -8.47
CA ASP A 16 -0.61 3.34 -8.91
C ASP A 16 -0.94 1.87 -9.00
N LEU A 17 0.07 1.02 -9.13
CA LEU A 17 -0.16 -0.42 -9.29
C LEU A 17 -0.83 -1.05 -8.08
N LEU A 18 -0.65 -0.46 -6.89
CA LEU A 18 -1.31 -0.96 -5.68
C LEU A 18 -2.83 -0.95 -5.81
N ASN A 19 -3.36 -0.04 -6.62
CA ASN A 19 -4.80 0.07 -6.85
C ASN A 19 -5.24 -0.56 -8.16
N ARG A 20 -4.33 -1.25 -8.85
CA ARG A 20 -4.59 -1.80 -10.16
C ARG A 20 -4.33 -3.30 -10.26
N ILE A 21 -4.52 -4.00 -9.14
CA ILE A 21 -4.27 -5.45 -9.08
C ILE A 21 -5.14 -6.19 -10.10
N SER A 22 -6.41 -5.80 -10.26
CA SER A 22 -7.29 -6.49 -11.22
C SER A 22 -6.82 -6.32 -12.65
N ASP A 23 -6.28 -5.14 -13.00
CA ASP A 23 -5.72 -4.93 -14.34
C ASP A 23 -4.48 -5.80 -14.56
N LEU A 24 -3.66 -5.95 -13.53
CA LEU A 24 -2.50 -6.82 -13.59
C LEU A 24 -2.90 -8.29 -13.76
N GLU A 25 -3.96 -8.72 -13.08
CA GLU A 25 -4.47 -10.08 -13.23
C GLU A 25 -4.99 -10.34 -14.63
N GLU A 26 -5.66 -9.36 -15.24
CA GLU A 26 -6.12 -9.49 -16.61
C GLU A 26 -4.94 -9.57 -17.57
N MET A 27 -3.90 -8.79 -17.33
CA MET A 27 -2.68 -8.85 -18.15
C MET A 27 -2.02 -10.22 -18.05
N GLU A 28 -1.94 -10.77 -16.84
CA GLU A 28 -1.41 -12.11 -16.64
C GLU A 28 -2.20 -13.14 -17.42
N ALA A 29 -3.54 -13.08 -17.35
CA ALA A 29 -4.40 -14.02 -18.05
C ALA A 29 -4.21 -13.93 -19.55
N ASP A 30 -4.08 -12.72 -20.10
CA ASP A 30 -3.90 -12.54 -21.52
C ASP A 30 -2.54 -13.09 -21.98
N LEU A 31 -1.50 -12.90 -21.18
CA LEU A 31 -0.18 -13.47 -21.51
C LEU A 31 -0.22 -14.99 -21.52
N LEU A 32 -0.96 -15.59 -20.59
CA LEU A 32 -1.12 -17.05 -20.60
C LEU A 32 -1.85 -17.52 -21.86
N LYS A 33 -2.89 -16.80 -22.27
CA LYS A 33 -3.61 -17.12 -23.49
C LYS A 33 -2.74 -17.04 -24.73
N LEU A 34 -1.81 -16.08 -24.73
CA LEU A 34 -0.89 -15.90 -25.86
C LEU A 34 0.26 -16.90 -25.85
N GLY A 35 0.40 -17.66 -24.76
CA GLY A 35 1.43 -18.68 -24.65
C GLY A 35 2.74 -18.24 -24.04
N TYR A 36 2.75 -17.07 -23.38
CA TYR A 36 3.97 -16.53 -22.78
C TYR A 36 3.95 -16.74 -21.26
N ASP A 37 4.02 -18.00 -20.85
CA ASP A 37 3.93 -18.39 -19.45
C ASP A 37 5.04 -17.76 -18.59
N ASP A 38 6.23 -17.61 -19.16
CA ASP A 38 7.35 -17.00 -18.43
C ASP A 38 7.10 -15.53 -18.11
N ILE A 39 6.56 -14.79 -19.07
CA ILE A 39 6.25 -13.37 -18.85
C ILE A 39 5.06 -13.25 -17.90
N ALA A 40 4.06 -14.12 -18.04
CA ALA A 40 2.92 -14.14 -17.13
C ALA A 40 3.37 -14.38 -15.69
N ARG A 41 4.39 -15.24 -15.51
CA ARG A 41 4.95 -15.48 -14.18
C ARG A 41 5.55 -14.23 -13.57
N ASP A 42 6.21 -13.41 -14.40
CA ASP A 42 6.77 -12.16 -13.91
C ASP A 42 5.67 -11.17 -13.51
N VAL A 43 4.56 -11.15 -14.25
CA VAL A 43 3.40 -10.34 -13.87
C VAL A 43 2.83 -10.83 -12.54
N ARG A 44 2.76 -12.15 -12.35
CA ARG A 44 2.30 -12.71 -11.07
C ARG A 44 3.20 -12.28 -9.91
N ARG A 45 4.51 -12.26 -10.13
CA ARG A 45 5.44 -11.80 -9.10
C ARG A 45 5.19 -10.33 -8.75
N LEU A 46 4.91 -9.51 -9.76
CA LEU A 46 4.60 -8.11 -9.52
C LEU A 46 3.32 -7.97 -8.70
N ILE A 47 2.30 -8.77 -8.99
CA ILE A 47 1.06 -8.78 -8.22
C ILE A 47 1.34 -9.13 -6.76
N GLU A 48 2.15 -10.16 -6.53
CA GLU A 48 2.49 -10.59 -5.18
C GLU A 48 3.25 -9.53 -4.41
N TYR A 49 4.16 -8.82 -5.08
CA TYR A 49 4.88 -7.72 -4.45
C TYR A 49 3.92 -6.59 -4.06
N CYS A 50 2.95 -6.27 -4.94
CA CYS A 50 1.96 -5.25 -4.64
C CYS A 50 1.10 -5.63 -3.43
N ARG A 51 0.66 -6.88 -3.37
CA ARG A 51 -0.16 -7.35 -2.24
C ARG A 51 0.63 -7.35 -0.94
N SER A 52 1.89 -7.77 -1.00
CA SER A 52 2.74 -7.76 0.19
C SER A 52 2.99 -6.33 0.67
N ALA A 53 3.24 -5.41 -0.26
CA ALA A 53 3.46 -4.00 0.09
C ALA A 53 2.20 -3.40 0.71
N GLU A 54 1.04 -3.69 0.12
CA GLU A 54 -0.23 -3.19 0.64
C GLU A 54 -0.47 -3.67 2.06
N ASN A 55 -0.21 -4.95 2.31
CA ASN A 55 -0.37 -5.51 3.65
C ASN A 55 0.57 -4.85 4.66
N ARG A 56 1.83 -4.66 4.28
CA ARG A 56 2.82 -4.01 5.15
C ARG A 56 2.44 -2.57 5.44
N ILE A 57 1.98 -1.86 4.42
CA ILE A 57 1.53 -0.48 4.57
C ILE A 57 0.36 -0.43 5.54
N GLY A 58 -0.61 -1.32 5.36
CA GLY A 58 -1.80 -1.35 6.21
C GLY A 58 -1.47 -1.62 7.67
N VAL A 59 -0.60 -2.59 7.94
CA VAL A 59 -0.21 -2.93 9.31
C VAL A 59 0.50 -1.75 9.98
N LEU A 60 1.46 -1.14 9.28
CA LEU A 60 2.19 -0.02 9.85
C LEU A 60 1.30 1.20 10.01
N TYR A 61 0.43 1.45 9.04
CA TYR A 61 -0.50 2.57 9.12
C TYR A 61 -1.43 2.42 10.35
N GLU A 62 -1.95 1.23 10.59
CA GLU A 62 -2.78 0.99 11.76
C GLU A 62 -2.05 1.33 13.05
N GLN A 63 -0.77 1.01 13.12
CA GLN A 63 0.04 1.33 14.30
C GLN A 63 0.23 2.83 14.47
N LEU A 64 0.37 3.56 13.36
CA LEU A 64 0.64 4.99 13.38
C LEU A 64 -0.62 5.87 13.41
N GLU A 65 -1.79 5.30 13.19
CA GLU A 65 -3.02 6.06 13.02
C GLU A 65 -3.29 7.00 14.20
N ASN A 66 -3.16 6.51 15.43
CA ASN A 66 -3.38 7.34 16.61
C ASN A 66 -2.35 8.46 16.72
N VAL A 67 -1.11 8.18 16.33
CA VAL A 67 -0.05 9.19 16.33
C VAL A 67 -0.42 10.31 15.34
N PHE A 68 -0.81 9.93 14.12
CA PHE A 68 -1.20 10.91 13.11
C PHE A 68 -2.37 11.77 13.59
N HIS A 69 -3.39 11.12 14.14
CA HIS A 69 -4.56 11.81 14.65
C HIS A 69 -4.17 12.86 15.70
N ASP A 70 -3.40 12.45 16.71
CA ASP A 70 -3.09 13.34 17.82
C ASP A 70 -2.11 14.44 17.43
N VAL A 71 -1.17 14.17 16.51
CA VAL A 71 -0.27 15.22 16.02
C VAL A 71 -1.08 16.27 15.28
N GLU A 72 -2.00 15.85 14.40
CA GLU A 72 -2.83 16.81 13.67
C GLU A 72 -3.71 17.62 14.62
N TRP A 73 -4.31 16.97 15.60
CA TRP A 73 -5.17 17.65 16.57
C TRP A 73 -4.39 18.60 17.47
N TYR A 74 -3.16 18.24 17.83
CA TYR A 74 -2.31 19.14 18.59
C TYR A 74 -2.03 20.43 17.83
N TYR A 75 -1.66 20.31 16.56
CA TYR A 75 -1.38 21.50 15.75
C TYR A 75 -2.63 22.30 15.40
N SER A 76 -3.80 21.70 15.52
CA SER A 76 -5.08 22.39 15.37
C SER A 76 -5.60 22.92 16.71
N ALA A 77 -4.82 22.77 17.77
CA ALA A 77 -5.15 23.24 19.12
C ALA A 77 -6.37 22.52 19.72
N ASP A 78 -6.70 21.32 19.23
CA ASP A 78 -7.82 20.55 19.77
C ASP A 78 -7.42 19.68 20.96
N ILE A 79 -6.13 19.38 21.11
CA ILE A 79 -5.62 18.66 22.28
C ILE A 79 -4.36 19.35 22.78
N GLY A 80 -4.04 19.13 24.06
CA GLY A 80 -2.85 19.71 24.66
C GLY A 80 -1.60 18.86 24.50
N GLU A 81 -0.47 19.45 24.84
CA GLU A 81 0.83 18.80 24.74
C GLU A 81 0.92 17.53 25.58
N GLU A 82 0.29 17.52 26.76
CA GLU A 82 0.33 16.36 27.65
C GLU A 82 -0.27 15.12 26.98
N ARG A 83 -1.40 15.29 26.34
CA ARG A 83 -2.05 14.19 25.65
C ARG A 83 -1.20 13.69 24.48
N LEU A 84 -0.62 14.63 23.72
CA LEU A 84 0.24 14.26 22.60
C LEU A 84 1.44 13.45 23.09
N LYS A 85 2.10 13.90 24.15
CA LYS A 85 3.25 13.20 24.69
C LYS A 85 2.89 11.78 25.15
N GLU A 86 1.72 11.62 25.74
CA GLU A 86 1.25 10.30 26.19
C GLU A 86 1.06 9.36 25.02
N THR A 87 0.43 9.84 23.94
CA THR A 87 0.22 9.05 22.73
C THR A 87 1.55 8.60 22.13
N LEU A 88 2.51 9.52 22.04
CA LEU A 88 3.81 9.20 21.48
C LEU A 88 4.59 8.23 22.36
N ARG A 89 4.47 8.37 23.66
CA ARG A 89 5.10 7.45 24.61
C ARG A 89 4.55 6.03 24.44
N LYS A 90 3.24 5.90 24.36
CA LYS A 90 2.61 4.60 24.19
C LYS A 90 3.02 3.94 22.87
N TYR A 91 3.13 4.72 21.82
CA TYR A 91 3.57 4.20 20.53
C TYR A 91 4.99 3.63 20.63
N ARG A 92 5.90 4.36 21.27
CA ARG A 92 7.28 3.91 21.45
C ARG A 92 7.36 2.62 22.27
N GLU A 93 6.58 2.53 23.34
CA GLU A 93 6.56 1.34 24.18
C GLU A 93 6.05 0.13 23.42
N GLY A 94 5.00 0.30 22.63
CA GLY A 94 4.47 -0.77 21.81
C GLY A 94 5.47 -1.26 20.78
N ASN A 95 6.20 -0.33 20.14
CA ASN A 95 7.18 -0.69 19.15
C ASN A 95 8.40 -1.40 19.70
N GLU A 96 8.82 -1.05 20.92
CA GLU A 96 9.93 -1.73 21.56
C GLU A 96 9.64 -3.21 21.76
N HIS A 97 8.38 -3.56 21.96
CA HIS A 97 7.97 -4.94 22.16
C HIS A 97 7.51 -5.62 20.88
N GLY A 98 7.22 -4.85 19.84
CA GLY A 98 6.67 -5.36 18.60
C GLY A 98 7.71 -5.81 17.59
N ASN A 99 8.94 -5.58 17.86
CA ASN A 99 10.02 -5.99 16.98
C ASN A 99 10.67 -7.24 17.47
#